data_7acd47c333749accbe07ae44b62d0abe
#
_entry.id   7acd47c333749accbe07ae44b62d0abe
#
_cell.length_a   1.000
_cell.length_b   1.000
_cell.length_c   1.000
_cell.angle_alpha   90.00
_cell.angle_beta   90.00
_cell.angle_gamma   90.00
#
_symmetry.space_group_name_H-M   'P 1'
#
loop_
_entity.id
_entity.type
_entity.pdbx_description
1 polymer ?
#
loop_
_entity_poly.entity_id
_entity_poly.type
_entity_poly.pdbx_seq_one_letter_code
_entity_poly.pdbx_strand_id
1 'polypeptide(L)'
;MVVSGWVHRHQLVVIEFLQAENRLLKQKLGGKRLRFTDAERALLARKARAVGRKALLQLDTIVSPATLLRWHRRLVAQKWNFVHRRGPGRPRIMREISELIVRMAKENPGWGYTRLQGALANLKHRVGRGTIANVLKRSGVELSPERGKRTQWSTFLKAHWKTLSACDFLTVEVWTRRGLVTHYLLFTMRLADRVVAIAGITTRPDEAWMLQVGRNLTDCESGALRAKQYLIIDRDSKYTAQFRRLIRDSGTNVIRLPPRSPNLNAYAERFVRSIKEECLGRMIFIGQGWLRRAVREYIEHYHEERNHQGLDNRLIRRNRSVISSDGIVHRRRRLGGMLNFYHREAA
;
A
#
# COMPACT_ATOMS: atom_id res chain seq x y z
N MET A 1 65.22 29.42 -6.33
CA MET A 1 65.39 28.07 -5.75
C MET A 1 66.21 28.00 -4.46
N VAL A 2 67.07 28.98 -4.13
CA VAL A 2 67.94 28.95 -2.93
C VAL A 2 67.16 29.20 -1.62
N VAL A 3 66.15 30.09 -1.65
CA VAL A 3 65.40 30.51 -0.45
C VAL A 3 64.49 29.38 0.09
N SER A 4 63.88 28.58 -0.81
CA SER A 4 63.03 27.46 -0.37
C SER A 4 63.78 26.33 0.29
N GLY A 5 65.00 26.07 -0.12
CA GLY A 5 65.89 25.06 0.53
C GLY A 5 66.38 25.51 1.90
N TRP A 6 66.61 26.81 2.09
CA TRP A 6 67.06 27.34 3.38
C TRP A 6 65.90 27.33 4.41
N VAL A 7 64.72 27.76 4.02
CA VAL A 7 63.50 27.71 4.86
C VAL A 7 63.18 26.26 5.28
N HIS A 8 63.34 25.31 4.37
CA HIS A 8 63.07 23.92 4.67
C HIS A 8 64.08 23.33 5.67
N ARG A 9 65.39 23.65 5.52
CA ARG A 9 66.42 23.25 6.49
C ARG A 9 66.20 23.83 7.88
N HIS A 10 65.89 25.13 7.94
CA HIS A 10 65.62 25.78 9.22
C HIS A 10 64.42 25.17 9.93
N GLN A 11 63.34 24.86 9.20
CA GLN A 11 62.18 24.16 9.74
C GLN A 11 62.53 22.74 10.28
N LEU A 12 63.41 22.00 9.61
CA LEU A 12 63.86 20.70 10.09
C LEU A 12 64.61 20.81 11.42
N VAL A 13 65.54 21.76 11.54
CA VAL A 13 66.28 21.98 12.78
C VAL A 13 65.34 22.37 13.95
N VAL A 14 64.35 23.20 13.70
CA VAL A 14 63.33 23.57 14.70
C VAL A 14 62.52 22.34 15.12
N ILE A 15 62.14 21.51 14.16
CA ILE A 15 61.39 20.25 14.43
C ILE A 15 62.23 19.28 15.28
N GLU A 16 63.51 19.13 14.96
CA GLU A 16 64.43 18.28 15.73
C GLU A 16 64.64 18.78 17.14
N PHE A 17 64.81 20.10 17.34
CA PHE A 17 64.88 20.69 18.65
C PHE A 17 63.59 20.44 19.48
N LEU A 18 62.43 20.68 18.91
CA LEU A 18 61.13 20.45 19.59
C LEU A 18 60.93 18.97 19.93
N GLN A 19 61.41 18.05 19.09
CA GLN A 19 61.34 16.62 19.35
C GLN A 19 62.27 16.24 20.53
N ALA A 20 63.50 16.81 20.59
CA ALA A 20 64.45 16.57 21.69
C ALA A 20 63.88 17.11 23.00
N GLU A 21 63.33 18.33 22.98
CA GLU A 21 62.69 18.95 24.14
C GLU A 21 61.51 18.10 24.64
N ASN A 22 60.68 17.62 23.72
CA ASN A 22 59.53 16.79 24.07
C ASN A 22 59.93 15.45 24.69
N ARG A 23 61.03 14.84 24.23
CA ARG A 23 61.64 13.63 24.85
C ARG A 23 62.08 13.89 26.27
N LEU A 24 62.82 15.00 26.51
CA LEU A 24 63.27 15.38 27.82
C LEU A 24 62.14 15.66 28.78
N LEU A 25 61.09 16.36 28.32
CA LEU A 25 59.91 16.61 29.12
C LEU A 25 59.19 15.34 29.52
N LYS A 26 59.05 14.37 28.59
CA LYS A 26 58.50 13.06 28.89
C LYS A 26 59.31 12.29 29.93
N GLN A 27 60.64 12.29 29.80
CA GLN A 27 61.52 11.65 30.79
C GLN A 27 61.35 12.26 32.17
N LYS A 28 61.30 13.58 32.27
CA LYS A 28 61.10 14.31 33.56
C LYS A 28 59.72 14.07 34.14
N LEU A 29 58.69 13.86 33.31
CA LEU A 29 57.33 13.51 33.77
C LEU A 29 57.24 12.11 34.41
N GLY A 30 58.25 11.24 34.16
CA GLY A 30 58.37 9.95 34.85
C GLY A 30 57.13 9.07 34.76
N GLY A 31 56.41 9.08 33.62
CA GLY A 31 55.20 8.29 33.43
C GLY A 31 53.94 8.80 34.14
N LYS A 32 53.98 9.95 34.83
CA LYS A 32 52.82 10.53 35.47
C LYS A 32 51.70 10.85 34.44
N ARG A 33 50.47 10.45 34.74
CA ARG A 33 49.34 10.69 33.87
C ARG A 33 48.95 12.15 33.83
N LEU A 34 49.15 12.79 32.70
CA LEU A 34 48.72 14.18 32.48
C LEU A 34 47.18 14.23 32.33
N ARG A 35 46.55 15.17 33.05
CA ARG A 35 45.14 15.47 32.93
C ARG A 35 44.98 16.70 32.04
N PHE A 36 44.34 16.55 30.92
CA PHE A 36 44.04 17.62 29.96
C PHE A 36 42.63 18.12 30.16
N THR A 37 42.46 19.43 30.17
CA THR A 37 41.16 20.09 30.09
C THR A 37 40.51 19.86 28.73
N ASP A 38 39.22 20.11 28.58
CA ASP A 38 38.53 19.92 27.30
C ASP A 38 39.03 20.91 26.23
N ALA A 39 39.42 22.12 26.62
CA ALA A 39 40.04 23.11 25.71
C ALA A 39 41.38 22.61 25.16
N GLU A 40 42.25 22.05 26.00
CA GLU A 40 43.54 21.48 25.60
C GLU A 40 43.38 20.26 24.71
N ARG A 41 42.45 19.38 25.05
CA ARG A 41 42.08 18.22 24.19
C ARG A 41 41.61 18.67 22.82
N ALA A 42 40.77 19.71 22.76
CA ALA A 42 40.27 20.27 21.51
C ALA A 42 41.37 20.90 20.66
N LEU A 43 42.29 21.60 21.29
CA LEU A 43 43.48 22.21 20.64
C LEU A 43 44.37 21.12 20.02
N LEU A 44 44.80 20.17 20.85
CA LEU A 44 45.65 19.07 20.42
C LEU A 44 45.02 18.23 19.35
N ALA A 45 43.74 17.90 19.45
CA ALA A 45 42.99 17.12 18.48
C ALA A 45 42.91 17.82 17.11
N ARG A 46 42.66 19.12 17.07
CA ARG A 46 42.64 19.93 15.83
C ARG A 46 44.01 19.95 15.15
N LYS A 47 45.07 20.22 15.93
CA LYS A 47 46.44 20.23 15.39
C LYS A 47 46.88 18.85 14.90
N ALA A 48 46.58 17.80 15.67
CA ALA A 48 46.87 16.41 15.27
C ALA A 48 46.14 15.99 13.96
N ARG A 49 44.90 16.46 13.75
CA ARG A 49 44.19 16.22 12.51
C ARG A 49 44.85 16.89 11.31
N ALA A 50 45.37 18.12 11.49
CA ALA A 50 46.08 18.83 10.41
C ALA A 50 47.41 18.17 10.07
N VAL A 51 48.15 17.67 11.06
CA VAL A 51 49.44 16.93 10.86
C VAL A 51 49.21 15.57 10.15
N GLY A 52 48.11 14.91 10.45
CA GLY A 52 47.78 13.60 9.89
C GLY A 52 48.45 12.41 10.56
N ARG A 53 47.82 11.22 10.41
CA ARG A 53 48.25 10.00 11.14
C ARG A 53 49.69 9.56 10.88
N LYS A 54 50.10 9.62 9.60
CA LYS A 54 51.46 9.12 9.21
C LYS A 54 52.55 9.98 9.89
N ALA A 55 52.44 11.30 9.83
CA ALA A 55 53.41 12.19 10.44
C ALA A 55 53.35 12.14 11.99
N LEU A 56 52.16 11.99 12.59
CA LEU A 56 52.04 11.82 14.05
C LEU A 56 52.74 10.56 14.58
N LEU A 57 52.84 9.50 13.81
CA LEU A 57 53.57 8.28 14.19
C LEU A 57 55.09 8.48 14.21
N GLN A 58 55.60 9.46 13.46
CA GLN A 58 57.01 9.83 13.43
C GLN A 58 57.37 10.86 14.50
N LEU A 59 56.37 11.50 15.09
CA LEU A 59 56.55 12.47 16.15
C LEU A 59 56.44 11.79 17.52
N ASP A 60 57.38 12.14 18.42
CA ASP A 60 57.33 11.65 19.79
C ASP A 60 56.35 12.49 20.63
N THR A 61 55.03 12.25 20.40
CA THR A 61 53.95 13.00 21.01
C THR A 61 53.70 12.58 22.48
N ILE A 62 53.32 13.54 23.36
CA ILE A 62 52.96 13.27 24.76
C ILE A 62 51.71 12.38 24.89
N VAL A 63 50.80 12.46 23.93
CA VAL A 63 49.57 11.66 23.85
C VAL A 63 49.60 10.82 22.60
N SER A 64 49.26 9.57 22.70
CA SER A 64 49.30 8.66 21.52
C SER A 64 48.45 9.20 20.35
N PRO A 65 48.96 9.02 19.08
CA PRO A 65 48.24 9.47 17.90
C PRO A 65 46.79 8.94 17.81
N ALA A 66 46.55 7.72 18.27
CA ALA A 66 45.24 7.12 18.33
C ALA A 66 44.26 7.87 19.27
N THR A 67 44.78 8.34 20.43
CA THR A 67 44.01 9.13 21.40
C THR A 67 43.69 10.50 20.87
N LEU A 68 44.64 11.19 20.24
CA LEU A 68 44.44 12.52 19.64
C LEU A 68 43.35 12.47 18.54
N LEU A 69 43.41 11.48 17.64
CA LEU A 69 42.43 11.30 16.59
C LEU A 69 41.06 10.85 17.13
N ARG A 70 41.02 10.09 18.23
CA ARG A 70 39.78 9.77 18.96
C ARG A 70 39.12 11.02 19.53
N TRP A 71 39.89 11.92 20.13
CA TRP A 71 39.37 13.21 20.62
C TRP A 71 38.79 14.04 19.48
N HIS A 72 39.46 14.11 18.32
CA HIS A 72 38.94 14.83 17.17
C HIS A 72 37.58 14.24 16.70
N ARG A 73 37.45 12.92 16.59
CA ARG A 73 36.18 12.26 16.21
C ARG A 73 35.07 12.58 17.22
N ARG A 74 35.39 12.64 18.51
CA ARG A 74 34.44 12.96 19.55
C ARG A 74 33.97 14.42 19.47
N LEU A 75 34.85 15.35 19.16
CA LEU A 75 34.53 16.77 18.96
C LEU A 75 33.60 16.94 17.73
N VAL A 76 33.86 16.23 16.63
CA VAL A 76 33.01 16.24 15.44
C VAL A 76 31.63 15.66 15.78
N ALA A 77 31.57 14.54 16.48
CA ALA A 77 30.30 13.93 16.88
C ALA A 77 29.46 14.86 17.78
N GLN A 78 30.10 15.58 18.72
CA GLN A 78 29.42 16.56 19.57
C GLN A 78 28.87 17.76 18.79
N LYS A 79 29.64 18.26 17.80
CA LYS A 79 29.18 19.36 16.92
C LYS A 79 27.93 19.02 16.14
N TRP A 80 27.77 17.76 15.71
CA TRP A 80 26.64 17.29 14.94
C TRP A 80 25.56 16.59 15.78
N ASN A 81 25.60 16.74 17.10
CA ASN A 81 24.56 16.21 17.97
C ASN A 81 23.43 17.23 18.14
N PHE A 82 22.29 16.94 17.48
CA PHE A 82 21.09 17.79 17.50
C PHE A 82 20.01 17.30 18.48
N VAL A 83 20.36 16.44 19.43
CA VAL A 83 19.39 15.88 20.41
C VAL A 83 18.63 16.99 21.14
N HIS A 84 19.29 18.05 21.54
CA HIS A 84 18.68 19.18 22.23
C HIS A 84 17.86 20.13 21.33
N ARG A 85 17.99 20.01 20.01
CA ARG A 85 17.22 20.80 19.01
C ARG A 85 15.97 20.09 18.51
N ARG A 86 15.74 18.83 18.91
CA ARG A 86 14.52 18.10 18.57
C ARG A 86 13.40 18.60 19.47
N GLY A 87 12.54 19.46 18.91
CA GLY A 87 11.26 19.81 19.53
C GLY A 87 10.36 18.58 19.72
N PRO A 88 9.24 18.72 20.41
CA PRO A 88 8.24 17.66 20.53
C PRO A 88 7.84 17.23 19.13
N GLY A 89 7.88 15.92 18.86
CA GLY A 89 7.53 15.34 17.56
C GLY A 89 6.06 15.63 17.21
N ARG A 90 5.64 15.25 16.01
CA ARG A 90 4.24 15.40 15.57
C ARG A 90 3.29 14.84 16.64
N PRO A 91 2.23 15.58 17.03
CA PRO A 91 1.24 15.11 17.99
C PRO A 91 0.68 13.75 17.58
N ARG A 92 0.39 12.91 18.57
CA ARG A 92 -0.25 11.61 18.30
C ARG A 92 -1.67 11.84 17.81
N ILE A 93 -2.15 10.91 16.96
CA ILE A 93 -3.56 10.87 16.57
C ILE A 93 -4.46 10.76 17.81
N MET A 94 -5.63 11.39 17.78
CA MET A 94 -6.60 11.33 18.85
C MET A 94 -6.92 9.88 19.22
N ARG A 95 -7.13 9.62 20.50
CA ARG A 95 -7.37 8.28 21.04
C ARG A 95 -8.59 7.62 20.40
N GLU A 96 -9.67 8.38 20.23
CA GLU A 96 -10.91 7.93 19.60
C GLU A 96 -10.72 7.40 18.18
N ILE A 97 -9.91 8.12 17.36
CA ILE A 97 -9.59 7.70 15.99
C ILE A 97 -8.72 6.43 16.02
N SER A 98 -7.81 6.31 16.97
CA SER A 98 -6.99 5.10 17.12
C SER A 98 -7.83 3.89 17.49
N GLU A 99 -8.78 4.04 18.40
CA GLU A 99 -9.72 2.99 18.80
C GLU A 99 -10.64 2.60 17.63
N LEU A 100 -11.10 3.57 16.85
CA LEU A 100 -11.89 3.33 15.64
C LEU A 100 -11.11 2.52 14.59
N ILE A 101 -9.83 2.87 14.35
CA ILE A 101 -8.95 2.12 13.42
C ILE A 101 -8.84 0.66 13.85
N VAL A 102 -8.60 0.40 15.14
CA VAL A 102 -8.45 -0.96 15.69
C VAL A 102 -9.76 -1.73 15.57
N ARG A 103 -10.89 -1.11 15.89
CA ARG A 103 -12.21 -1.71 15.75
C ARG A 103 -12.52 -2.10 14.31
N MET A 104 -12.33 -1.17 13.36
CA MET A 104 -12.53 -1.42 11.94
C MET A 104 -11.66 -2.59 11.43
N ALA A 105 -10.40 -2.66 11.85
CA ALA A 105 -9.49 -3.71 11.45
C ALA A 105 -9.89 -5.09 12.01
N LYS A 106 -10.30 -5.15 13.27
CA LYS A 106 -10.76 -6.40 13.92
C LYS A 106 -12.08 -6.91 13.34
N GLU A 107 -13.01 -6.01 13.05
CA GLU A 107 -14.30 -6.37 12.45
C GLU A 107 -14.17 -6.77 10.98
N ASN A 108 -13.09 -6.36 10.31
CA ASN A 108 -12.85 -6.60 8.89
C ASN A 108 -11.41 -7.10 8.63
N PRO A 109 -11.09 -8.37 8.98
CA PRO A 109 -9.73 -8.91 8.89
C PRO A 109 -9.14 -8.88 7.46
N GLY A 110 -9.99 -8.87 6.43
CA GLY A 110 -9.58 -8.77 5.02
C GLY A 110 -9.27 -7.36 4.53
N TRP A 111 -9.41 -6.31 5.36
CA TRP A 111 -9.13 -4.94 4.95
C TRP A 111 -7.65 -4.59 5.13
N GLY A 112 -6.98 -4.16 4.05
CA GLY A 112 -5.63 -3.60 4.10
C GLY A 112 -5.62 -2.14 4.53
N TYR A 113 -4.43 -1.59 4.79
CA TYR A 113 -4.23 -0.19 5.25
C TYR A 113 -4.91 0.84 4.37
N THR A 114 -4.88 0.67 3.04
CA THR A 114 -5.44 1.59 2.07
C THR A 114 -6.97 1.60 2.11
N ARG A 115 -7.59 0.45 2.38
CA ARG A 115 -9.05 0.36 2.51
C ARG A 115 -9.53 0.98 3.81
N LEU A 116 -8.80 0.74 4.92
CA LEU A 116 -9.06 1.43 6.19
C LEU A 116 -8.92 2.94 6.07
N GLN A 117 -7.90 3.41 5.34
CA GLN A 117 -7.71 4.84 5.06
C GLN A 117 -8.91 5.44 4.32
N GLY A 118 -9.42 4.74 3.31
CA GLY A 118 -10.59 5.17 2.56
C GLY A 118 -11.86 5.22 3.44
N ALA A 119 -12.08 4.20 4.27
CA ALA A 119 -13.20 4.17 5.20
C ALA A 119 -13.14 5.33 6.22
N LEU A 120 -11.95 5.64 6.74
CA LEU A 120 -11.75 6.81 7.61
C LEU A 120 -11.99 8.13 6.88
N ALA A 121 -11.59 8.22 5.60
CA ALA A 121 -11.84 9.41 4.79
C ALA A 121 -13.33 9.64 4.53
N ASN A 122 -14.14 8.58 4.41
CA ASN A 122 -15.60 8.68 4.32
C ASN A 122 -16.22 9.30 5.61
N LEU A 123 -15.57 9.06 6.75
CA LEU A 123 -15.92 9.67 8.04
C LEU A 123 -15.25 11.04 8.25
N LYS A 124 -14.69 11.64 7.20
CA LYS A 124 -13.94 12.91 7.18
C LYS A 124 -12.67 12.92 8.04
N HIS A 125 -12.18 11.75 8.46
CA HIS A 125 -10.89 11.63 9.13
C HIS A 125 -9.77 11.41 8.12
N ARG A 126 -8.93 12.43 7.91
CA ARG A 126 -7.73 12.31 7.04
C ARG A 126 -6.56 11.71 7.82
N VAL A 127 -6.42 10.41 7.79
CA VAL A 127 -5.34 9.68 8.46
C VAL A 127 -4.38 9.12 7.44
N GLY A 128 -3.07 9.37 7.63
CA GLY A 128 -2.05 8.80 6.74
C GLY A 128 -1.91 7.29 6.93
N ARG A 129 -1.63 6.55 5.84
CA ARG A 129 -1.44 5.10 5.85
C ARG A 129 -0.39 4.64 6.86
N GLY A 130 0.75 5.35 6.99
CA GLY A 130 1.78 5.04 7.98
C GLY A 130 1.28 5.17 9.42
N THR A 131 0.37 6.11 9.69
CA THR A 131 -0.26 6.27 11.02
C THR A 131 -1.17 5.09 11.32
N ILE A 132 -1.98 4.63 10.36
CA ILE A 132 -2.83 3.44 10.50
C ILE A 132 -1.97 2.21 10.80
N ALA A 133 -0.89 2.00 10.03
CA ALA A 133 0.04 0.89 10.24
C ALA A 133 0.66 0.92 11.65
N ASN A 134 1.10 2.10 12.11
CA ASN A 134 1.68 2.26 13.44
C ASN A 134 0.67 2.01 14.58
N VAL A 135 -0.58 2.46 14.42
CA VAL A 135 -1.66 2.19 15.38
C VAL A 135 -1.91 0.70 15.49
N LEU A 136 -2.09 0.01 14.37
CA LEU A 136 -2.39 -1.43 14.33
C LEU A 136 -1.23 -2.27 14.86
N LYS A 137 0.01 -1.93 14.49
CA LYS A 137 1.21 -2.58 15.04
C LYS A 137 1.30 -2.47 16.56
N ARG A 138 1.00 -1.29 17.11
CA ARG A 138 0.96 -1.08 18.58
C ARG A 138 -0.14 -1.88 19.26
N SER A 139 -1.25 -2.11 18.56
CA SER A 139 -2.41 -2.87 19.09
C SER A 139 -2.33 -4.37 18.79
N GLY A 140 -1.23 -4.87 18.21
CA GLY A 140 -1.03 -6.28 17.89
C GLY A 140 -1.98 -6.83 16.83
N VAL A 141 -2.51 -5.96 15.95
CA VAL A 141 -3.44 -6.37 14.88
C VAL A 141 -2.66 -6.53 13.58
N GLU A 142 -2.53 -7.76 13.09
CA GLU A 142 -1.97 -8.06 11.79
C GLU A 142 -3.02 -7.87 10.69
N LEU A 143 -2.61 -7.27 9.57
CA LEU A 143 -3.44 -7.09 8.39
C LEU A 143 -2.95 -7.94 7.22
N SER A 144 -3.89 -8.28 6.34
CA SER A 144 -3.57 -8.99 5.10
C SER A 144 -2.47 -8.27 4.32
N PRO A 145 -1.45 -9.01 3.83
CA PRO A 145 -0.33 -8.42 3.11
C PRO A 145 -0.78 -7.75 1.82
N GLU A 146 -0.20 -6.59 1.52
CA GLU A 146 -0.43 -5.91 0.26
C GLU A 146 0.18 -6.68 -0.90
N ARG A 147 -0.67 -7.09 -1.83
CA ARG A 147 -0.21 -7.66 -3.10
C ARG A 147 0.04 -6.54 -4.12
N GLY A 148 1.29 -6.31 -4.43
CA GLY A 148 1.70 -5.42 -5.52
C GLY A 148 2.05 -6.17 -6.80
N LYS A 149 1.70 -5.67 -7.93
CA LYS A 149 2.36 -5.25 -9.19
C LYS A 149 2.00 -6.03 -10.45
N ARG A 150 1.53 -5.40 -11.34
CA ARG A 150 1.57 -4.70 -12.67
C ARG A 150 2.08 -5.48 -13.87
N THR A 151 1.40 -5.36 -15.01
CA THR A 151 1.94 -5.61 -16.35
C THR A 151 1.34 -4.71 -17.46
N GLN A 152 2.07 -4.58 -18.53
CA GLN A 152 1.99 -3.63 -19.65
C GLN A 152 0.79 -3.70 -20.62
N TRP A 153 -0.32 -4.15 -20.20
CA TRP A 153 -1.57 -4.06 -20.96
C TRP A 153 -2.16 -2.65 -20.97
N SER A 154 -1.39 -1.73 -20.45
CA SER A 154 -1.90 -0.43 -20.01
C SER A 154 -2.26 0.53 -21.14
N THR A 155 -1.67 0.40 -22.33
CA THR A 155 -1.86 1.38 -23.39
C THR A 155 -3.21 1.21 -24.07
N PHE A 156 -3.58 -0.03 -24.43
CA PHE A 156 -4.89 -0.31 -25.03
C PHE A 156 -6.04 -0.03 -24.04
N LEU A 157 -5.91 -0.50 -22.81
CA LEU A 157 -6.90 -0.26 -21.77
C LEU A 157 -7.09 1.24 -21.50
N LYS A 158 -6.01 2.03 -21.48
CA LYS A 158 -6.09 3.49 -21.28
C LYS A 158 -6.83 4.19 -22.41
N ALA A 159 -6.56 3.83 -23.66
CA ALA A 159 -7.20 4.44 -24.83
C ALA A 159 -8.72 4.19 -24.88
N HIS A 160 -9.18 3.01 -24.47
CA HIS A 160 -10.59 2.59 -24.55
C HIS A 160 -11.27 2.47 -23.18
N TRP A 161 -10.67 3.02 -22.13
CA TRP A 161 -11.06 2.80 -20.74
C TRP A 161 -12.54 3.02 -20.45
N LYS A 162 -13.12 4.07 -20.99
CA LYS A 162 -14.53 4.45 -20.76
C LYS A 162 -15.53 3.52 -21.47
N THR A 163 -15.10 2.88 -22.55
CA THR A 163 -15.95 2.06 -23.41
C THR A 163 -15.74 0.55 -23.23
N LEU A 164 -14.82 0.17 -22.33
CA LEU A 164 -14.50 -1.22 -22.03
C LEU A 164 -15.39 -1.79 -20.93
N SER A 165 -15.90 -2.99 -21.18
CA SER A 165 -16.49 -3.88 -20.18
C SER A 165 -15.78 -5.22 -20.17
N ALA A 166 -15.75 -5.89 -19.03
CA ALA A 166 -15.30 -7.26 -18.90
C ALA A 166 -16.48 -8.14 -18.47
N CYS A 167 -16.50 -9.37 -18.94
CA CYS A 167 -17.48 -10.38 -18.56
C CYS A 167 -16.75 -11.64 -18.11
N ASP A 168 -17.23 -12.25 -17.02
CA ASP A 168 -16.62 -13.45 -16.48
C ASP A 168 -17.63 -14.30 -15.72
N PHE A 169 -17.30 -15.57 -15.55
CA PHE A 169 -18.06 -16.53 -14.76
C PHE A 169 -17.42 -16.74 -13.40
N LEU A 170 -18.26 -16.92 -12.40
CA LEU A 170 -17.85 -17.53 -11.15
C LEU A 170 -18.81 -18.66 -10.76
N THR A 171 -18.32 -19.64 -10.04
CA THR A 171 -19.10 -20.79 -9.58
C THR A 171 -19.27 -20.77 -8.08
N VAL A 172 -20.45 -21.19 -7.64
CA VAL A 172 -20.81 -21.34 -6.23
C VAL A 172 -21.58 -22.64 -6.05
N GLU A 173 -21.24 -23.37 -5.02
CA GLU A 173 -21.99 -24.57 -4.64
C GLU A 173 -23.13 -24.20 -3.70
N VAL A 174 -24.32 -24.72 -3.99
CA VAL A 174 -25.54 -24.47 -3.24
C VAL A 174 -26.14 -25.80 -2.81
N TRP A 175 -26.44 -25.91 -1.55
CA TRP A 175 -27.14 -27.06 -0.98
C TRP A 175 -28.61 -27.03 -1.37
N THR A 176 -29.07 -28.07 -2.06
CA THR A 176 -30.46 -28.23 -2.49
C THR A 176 -31.05 -29.53 -1.94
N ARG A 177 -32.35 -29.71 -2.10
CA ARG A 177 -32.99 -30.99 -1.76
C ARG A 177 -32.41 -32.22 -2.49
N ARG A 178 -31.68 -31.99 -3.59
CA ARG A 178 -30.99 -33.02 -4.41
C ARG A 178 -29.50 -33.11 -4.11
N GLY A 179 -29.04 -32.52 -3.02
CA GLY A 179 -27.62 -32.39 -2.65
C GLY A 179 -26.95 -31.10 -3.10
N LEU A 180 -25.65 -31.13 -3.19
CA LEU A 180 -24.83 -29.98 -3.56
C LEU A 180 -24.88 -29.78 -5.09
N VAL A 181 -25.28 -28.59 -5.53
CA VAL A 181 -25.43 -28.24 -6.95
C VAL A 181 -24.61 -27.00 -7.27
N THR A 182 -23.76 -27.08 -8.29
CA THR A 182 -22.96 -25.96 -8.76
C THR A 182 -23.83 -24.95 -9.52
N HIS A 183 -23.81 -23.71 -9.08
CA HIS A 183 -24.43 -22.57 -9.75
C HIS A 183 -23.37 -21.71 -10.42
N TYR A 184 -23.65 -21.31 -11.65
CA TYR A 184 -22.83 -20.40 -12.45
C TYR A 184 -23.43 -19.00 -12.40
N LEU A 185 -22.62 -18.03 -11.97
CA LEU A 185 -22.98 -16.62 -12.04
C LEU A 185 -22.20 -15.98 -13.17
N LEU A 186 -22.90 -15.37 -14.09
CA LEU A 186 -22.30 -14.51 -15.10
C LEU A 186 -22.45 -13.05 -14.65
N PHE A 187 -21.37 -12.32 -14.70
CA PHE A 187 -21.39 -10.88 -14.41
C PHE A 187 -20.66 -10.09 -15.48
N THR A 188 -21.01 -8.82 -15.60
CA THR A 188 -20.29 -7.83 -16.39
C THR A 188 -19.76 -6.74 -15.47
N MET A 189 -18.59 -6.21 -15.79
CA MET A 189 -17.98 -5.10 -15.08
C MET A 189 -17.56 -4.01 -16.06
N ARG A 190 -18.01 -2.79 -15.85
CA ARG A 190 -17.49 -1.62 -16.56
C ARG A 190 -16.12 -1.26 -15.97
N LEU A 191 -15.09 -1.19 -16.83
CA LEU A 191 -13.72 -0.99 -16.31
C LEU A 191 -13.48 0.43 -15.80
N ALA A 192 -14.17 1.43 -16.33
CA ALA A 192 -13.97 2.84 -15.97
C ALA A 192 -14.36 3.15 -14.52
N ASP A 193 -15.53 2.71 -14.12
CA ASP A 193 -16.15 3.03 -12.83
C ASP A 193 -16.34 1.83 -11.91
N ARG A 194 -15.90 0.64 -12.35
CA ARG A 194 -16.02 -0.63 -11.60
C ARG A 194 -17.45 -1.07 -11.30
N VAL A 195 -18.43 -0.49 -11.95
CA VAL A 195 -19.82 -0.94 -11.79
C VAL A 195 -19.96 -2.37 -12.30
N VAL A 196 -20.48 -3.24 -11.45
CA VAL A 196 -20.75 -4.64 -11.73
C VAL A 196 -22.25 -4.86 -11.89
N ALA A 197 -22.64 -5.63 -12.89
CA ALA A 197 -24.01 -6.12 -13.06
C ALA A 197 -24.00 -7.64 -13.13
N ILE A 198 -24.86 -8.29 -12.37
CA ILE A 198 -25.08 -9.74 -12.48
C ILE A 198 -25.98 -9.98 -13.69
N ALA A 199 -25.41 -10.59 -14.71
CA ALA A 199 -26.11 -10.89 -15.95
C ALA A 199 -27.09 -12.08 -15.82
N GLY A 200 -26.76 -13.02 -14.92
CA GLY A 200 -27.65 -14.14 -14.62
C GLY A 200 -27.02 -15.19 -13.70
N ILE A 201 -27.86 -16.05 -13.14
CA ILE A 201 -27.49 -17.19 -12.31
C ILE A 201 -28.22 -18.42 -12.82
N THR A 202 -27.49 -19.49 -13.13
CA THR A 202 -28.04 -20.75 -13.63
C THR A 202 -27.25 -21.95 -13.15
N THR A 203 -27.88 -23.14 -13.17
CA THR A 203 -27.17 -24.40 -12.98
C THR A 203 -26.71 -25.01 -14.31
N ARG A 204 -27.23 -24.50 -15.43
CA ARG A 204 -26.91 -24.97 -16.80
C ARG A 204 -26.67 -23.76 -17.71
N PRO A 205 -25.43 -23.32 -17.88
CA PRO A 205 -25.08 -22.22 -18.76
C PRO A 205 -24.99 -22.73 -20.23
N ASP A 206 -26.13 -23.19 -20.76
CA ASP A 206 -26.26 -23.65 -22.15
C ASP A 206 -26.40 -22.47 -23.14
N GLU A 207 -26.42 -22.78 -24.44
CA GLU A 207 -26.46 -21.74 -25.47
C GLU A 207 -27.75 -20.91 -25.42
N ALA A 208 -28.90 -21.56 -25.14
CA ALA A 208 -30.19 -20.87 -25.08
C ALA A 208 -30.18 -19.83 -23.95
N TRP A 209 -29.66 -20.20 -22.76
CA TRP A 209 -29.48 -19.29 -21.64
C TRP A 209 -28.49 -18.18 -21.97
N MET A 210 -27.36 -18.50 -22.59
CA MET A 210 -26.35 -17.50 -22.99
C MET A 210 -26.91 -16.49 -24.00
N LEU A 211 -27.72 -16.92 -24.95
CA LEU A 211 -28.39 -16.03 -25.91
C LEU A 211 -29.40 -15.10 -25.22
N GLN A 212 -30.18 -15.63 -24.25
CA GLN A 212 -31.10 -14.79 -23.49
C GLN A 212 -30.34 -13.76 -22.64
N VAL A 213 -29.28 -14.17 -21.99
CA VAL A 213 -28.40 -13.24 -21.25
C VAL A 213 -27.78 -12.21 -22.20
N GLY A 214 -27.35 -12.63 -23.39
CA GLY A 214 -26.84 -11.71 -24.40
C GLY A 214 -27.84 -10.65 -24.79
N ARG A 215 -29.13 -10.98 -25.00
CA ARG A 215 -30.19 -10.01 -25.27
C ARG A 215 -30.38 -9.04 -24.11
N ASN A 216 -30.40 -9.54 -22.88
CA ASN A 216 -30.55 -8.69 -21.69
C ASN A 216 -29.36 -7.73 -21.51
N LEU A 217 -28.14 -8.19 -21.82
CA LEU A 217 -26.94 -7.35 -21.74
C LEU A 217 -26.89 -6.25 -22.80
N THR A 218 -27.49 -6.49 -23.97
CA THR A 218 -27.49 -5.56 -25.10
C THR A 218 -28.81 -4.79 -25.26
N ASP A 219 -29.72 -4.93 -24.31
CA ASP A 219 -30.97 -4.18 -24.26
C ASP A 219 -30.72 -2.67 -24.35
N CYS A 220 -31.52 -1.98 -25.19
CA CYS A 220 -31.30 -0.57 -25.50
C CYS A 220 -31.63 0.38 -24.33
N GLU A 221 -32.47 -0.04 -23.40
CA GLU A 221 -32.88 0.78 -22.25
C GLU A 221 -32.09 0.44 -20.98
N SER A 222 -31.98 -0.83 -20.65
CA SER A 222 -31.46 -1.34 -19.38
C SER A 222 -30.18 -2.16 -19.49
N GLY A 223 -29.71 -2.46 -20.70
CA GLY A 223 -28.57 -3.35 -20.93
C GLY A 223 -27.25 -2.84 -20.37
N ALA A 224 -26.53 -3.70 -19.66
CA ALA A 224 -25.25 -3.37 -19.03
C ALA A 224 -24.13 -3.03 -20.06
N LEU A 225 -24.29 -3.43 -21.32
CA LEU A 225 -23.38 -3.12 -22.42
C LEU A 225 -23.79 -1.90 -23.23
N ARG A 226 -24.82 -1.20 -22.83
CA ARG A 226 -25.25 0.04 -23.49
C ARG A 226 -24.07 1.03 -23.59
N ALA A 227 -23.85 1.58 -24.78
CA ALA A 227 -22.76 2.50 -25.10
C ALA A 227 -21.35 1.93 -24.84
N LYS A 228 -21.18 0.61 -24.86
CA LYS A 228 -19.87 -0.05 -24.75
C LYS A 228 -19.38 -0.52 -26.09
N GLN A 229 -18.14 -0.15 -26.42
CA GLN A 229 -17.53 -0.53 -27.69
C GLN A 229 -16.85 -1.89 -27.62
N TYR A 230 -16.40 -2.30 -26.45
CA TYR A 230 -15.61 -3.51 -26.28
C TYR A 230 -16.07 -4.32 -25.07
N LEU A 231 -16.21 -5.64 -25.27
CA LEU A 231 -16.44 -6.62 -24.21
C LEU A 231 -15.28 -7.60 -24.16
N ILE A 232 -14.55 -7.61 -23.06
CA ILE A 232 -13.49 -8.58 -22.80
C ILE A 232 -14.12 -9.84 -22.22
N ILE A 233 -13.82 -10.99 -22.83
CA ILE A 233 -14.19 -12.32 -22.35
C ILE A 233 -12.98 -13.25 -22.38
N ASP A 234 -13.00 -14.28 -21.56
CA ASP A 234 -12.03 -15.37 -21.61
C ASP A 234 -12.32 -16.34 -22.77
N ARG A 235 -11.68 -17.52 -22.78
CA ARG A 235 -11.89 -18.56 -23.76
C ARG A 235 -12.82 -19.69 -23.30
N ASP A 236 -13.59 -19.45 -22.25
CA ASP A 236 -14.56 -20.44 -21.80
C ASP A 236 -15.51 -20.81 -22.94
N SER A 237 -15.77 -22.12 -23.07
CA SER A 237 -16.65 -22.69 -24.13
C SER A 237 -18.08 -22.18 -24.01
N LYS A 238 -18.52 -21.74 -22.86
CA LYS A 238 -19.83 -21.14 -22.62
C LYS A 238 -20.09 -19.90 -23.47
N TYR A 239 -19.02 -19.10 -23.77
CA TYR A 239 -19.14 -18.01 -24.75
C TYR A 239 -19.19 -18.53 -26.17
N THR A 240 -20.34 -19.10 -26.56
CA THR A 240 -20.55 -19.73 -27.86
C THR A 240 -20.34 -18.78 -29.04
N ALA A 241 -20.25 -19.32 -30.25
CA ALA A 241 -20.13 -18.52 -31.48
C ALA A 241 -21.35 -17.61 -31.66
N GLN A 242 -22.54 -18.14 -31.37
CA GLN A 242 -23.81 -17.42 -31.51
C GLN A 242 -23.91 -16.28 -30.50
N PHE A 243 -23.54 -16.50 -29.22
CA PHE A 243 -23.46 -15.43 -28.21
C PHE A 243 -22.56 -14.31 -28.68
N ARG A 244 -21.34 -14.63 -29.13
CA ARG A 244 -20.37 -13.59 -29.57
C ARG A 244 -20.87 -12.83 -30.81
N ARG A 245 -21.61 -13.49 -31.70
CA ARG A 245 -22.25 -12.87 -32.89
C ARG A 245 -23.32 -11.88 -32.43
N LEU A 246 -24.24 -12.30 -31.56
CA LEU A 246 -25.30 -11.44 -31.01
C LEU A 246 -24.74 -10.17 -30.38
N ILE A 247 -23.68 -10.29 -29.56
CA ILE A 247 -23.04 -9.15 -28.96
C ILE A 247 -22.40 -8.20 -30.00
N ARG A 248 -21.78 -8.73 -31.05
CA ARG A 248 -21.22 -7.91 -32.14
C ARG A 248 -22.30 -7.22 -32.97
N ASP A 249 -23.39 -7.91 -33.26
CA ASP A 249 -24.51 -7.38 -34.02
C ASP A 249 -25.19 -6.22 -33.27
N SER A 250 -25.08 -6.16 -31.94
CA SER A 250 -25.50 -5.02 -31.13
C SER A 250 -24.50 -3.82 -31.07
N GLY A 251 -23.41 -3.91 -31.86
CA GLY A 251 -22.40 -2.83 -31.93
C GLY A 251 -21.24 -2.93 -30.91
N THR A 252 -21.20 -4.00 -30.09
CA THR A 252 -20.13 -4.20 -29.11
C THR A 252 -19.10 -5.21 -29.62
N ASN A 253 -17.85 -4.80 -29.79
CA ASN A 253 -16.75 -5.66 -30.23
C ASN A 253 -16.32 -6.63 -29.12
N VAL A 254 -16.34 -7.92 -29.37
CA VAL A 254 -15.93 -8.96 -28.43
C VAL A 254 -14.45 -9.24 -28.56
N ILE A 255 -13.70 -9.01 -27.50
CA ILE A 255 -12.27 -9.31 -27.39
C ILE A 255 -12.08 -10.60 -26.60
N ARG A 256 -11.64 -11.66 -27.29
CA ARG A 256 -11.26 -12.92 -26.65
C ARG A 256 -9.81 -12.86 -26.20
N LEU A 257 -9.58 -13.10 -24.93
CA LEU A 257 -8.23 -13.09 -24.37
C LEU A 257 -7.36 -14.23 -24.94
N PRO A 258 -6.04 -14.03 -25.08
CA PRO A 258 -5.12 -15.11 -25.43
C PRO A 258 -5.16 -16.26 -24.40
N PRO A 259 -4.78 -17.49 -24.78
CA PRO A 259 -4.67 -18.59 -23.82
C PRO A 259 -3.66 -18.26 -22.72
N ARG A 260 -3.91 -18.72 -21.50
CA ARG A 260 -3.00 -18.57 -20.34
C ARG A 260 -2.57 -17.13 -20.05
N SER A 261 -3.47 -16.18 -20.23
CA SER A 261 -3.21 -14.75 -19.98
C SER A 261 -4.17 -14.17 -18.94
N PRO A 262 -4.15 -14.67 -17.69
CA PRO A 262 -5.07 -14.22 -16.63
C PRO A 262 -4.96 -12.72 -16.37
N ASN A 263 -3.75 -12.17 -16.42
CA ASN A 263 -3.51 -10.73 -16.17
C ASN A 263 -4.30 -9.78 -17.08
N LEU A 264 -4.84 -10.28 -18.18
CA LEU A 264 -5.58 -9.47 -19.15
C LEU A 264 -7.03 -9.20 -18.72
N ASN A 265 -7.57 -9.97 -17.76
CA ASN A 265 -8.89 -9.75 -17.13
C ASN A 265 -8.76 -9.48 -15.62
N ALA A 266 -7.64 -8.91 -15.21
CA ALA A 266 -7.29 -8.72 -13.80
C ALA A 266 -8.35 -7.99 -12.96
N TYR A 267 -9.20 -7.18 -13.59
CA TYR A 267 -10.26 -6.46 -12.89
C TYR A 267 -11.46 -7.35 -12.57
N ALA A 268 -11.88 -8.18 -13.51
CA ALA A 268 -12.93 -9.18 -13.28
C ALA A 268 -12.44 -10.25 -12.29
N GLU A 269 -11.22 -10.74 -12.45
CA GLU A 269 -10.61 -11.70 -11.51
C GLU A 269 -10.52 -11.13 -10.08
N ARG A 270 -10.19 -9.84 -9.94
CA ARG A 270 -10.17 -9.16 -8.64
C ARG A 270 -11.55 -9.09 -8.01
N PHE A 271 -12.59 -8.83 -8.82
CA PHE A 271 -13.96 -8.85 -8.35
C PHE A 271 -14.36 -10.27 -7.90
N VAL A 272 -14.07 -11.30 -8.71
CA VAL A 272 -14.32 -12.71 -8.37
C VAL A 272 -13.65 -13.07 -7.04
N ARG A 273 -12.40 -12.66 -6.85
CA ARG A 273 -11.70 -12.86 -5.57
C ARG A 273 -12.40 -12.14 -4.43
N SER A 274 -12.75 -10.87 -4.61
CA SER A 274 -13.40 -10.07 -3.57
C SER A 274 -14.73 -10.68 -3.15
N ILE A 275 -15.60 -11.06 -4.09
CA ILE A 275 -16.91 -11.65 -3.75
C ILE A 275 -16.76 -13.02 -3.10
N LYS A 276 -15.78 -13.84 -3.53
CA LYS A 276 -15.50 -15.14 -2.91
C LYS A 276 -14.95 -14.98 -1.48
N GLU A 277 -13.96 -14.13 -1.28
CA GLU A 277 -13.33 -13.95 0.04
C GLU A 277 -14.22 -13.20 1.03
N GLU A 278 -15.04 -12.26 0.58
CA GLU A 278 -15.83 -11.38 1.45
C GLU A 278 -17.26 -11.89 1.67
N CYS A 279 -17.79 -12.74 0.78
CA CYS A 279 -19.18 -13.21 0.82
C CYS A 279 -19.29 -14.73 0.55
N LEU A 280 -19.09 -15.18 -0.69
CA LEU A 280 -19.49 -16.50 -1.13
C LEU A 280 -18.73 -17.64 -0.44
N GLY A 281 -17.46 -17.45 -0.12
CA GLY A 281 -16.65 -18.45 0.60
C GLY A 281 -16.83 -18.46 2.12
N ARG A 282 -17.71 -17.60 2.65
CA ARG A 282 -17.98 -17.48 4.07
C ARG A 282 -19.38 -17.95 4.49
N MET A 283 -20.16 -18.42 3.52
CA MET A 283 -21.55 -18.81 3.73
C MET A 283 -21.84 -20.18 3.10
N ILE A 284 -22.70 -20.92 3.75
CA ILE A 284 -23.34 -22.11 3.17
C ILE A 284 -24.70 -21.68 2.62
N PHE A 285 -24.92 -21.88 1.31
CA PHE A 285 -26.16 -21.48 0.65
C PHE A 285 -27.13 -22.64 0.63
N ILE A 286 -28.31 -22.44 1.20
CA ILE A 286 -29.41 -23.39 1.19
C ILE A 286 -30.48 -22.87 0.22
N GLY A 287 -30.47 -23.43 -1.00
CA GLY A 287 -31.35 -23.02 -2.08
C GLY A 287 -30.90 -21.73 -2.82
N GLN A 288 -31.32 -21.64 -4.08
CA GLN A 288 -30.95 -20.54 -4.98
C GLN A 288 -31.41 -19.15 -4.49
N GLY A 289 -32.50 -19.08 -3.71
CA GLY A 289 -33.00 -17.81 -3.20
C GLY A 289 -32.02 -17.12 -2.25
N TRP A 290 -31.35 -17.89 -1.40
CA TRP A 290 -30.33 -17.37 -0.48
C TRP A 290 -29.10 -16.87 -1.24
N LEU A 291 -28.65 -17.62 -2.24
CA LEU A 291 -27.56 -17.20 -3.11
C LEU A 291 -27.88 -15.87 -3.82
N ARG A 292 -29.08 -15.75 -4.39
CA ARG A 292 -29.53 -14.51 -5.07
C ARG A 292 -29.56 -13.32 -4.12
N ARG A 293 -30.06 -13.53 -2.89
CA ARG A 293 -30.11 -12.49 -1.86
C ARG A 293 -28.68 -12.07 -1.46
N ALA A 294 -27.80 -13.00 -1.16
CA ALA A 294 -26.43 -12.71 -0.75
C ALA A 294 -25.66 -11.97 -1.85
N VAL A 295 -25.81 -12.38 -3.09
CA VAL A 295 -25.16 -11.71 -4.24
C VAL A 295 -25.70 -10.27 -4.39
N ARG A 296 -27.02 -10.05 -4.28
CA ARG A 296 -27.60 -8.71 -4.34
C ARG A 296 -27.08 -7.80 -3.22
N GLU A 297 -27.13 -8.24 -1.99
CA GLU A 297 -26.61 -7.49 -0.83
C GLU A 297 -25.12 -7.18 -0.97
N TYR A 298 -24.33 -8.15 -1.52
CA TYR A 298 -22.91 -7.93 -1.79
C TYR A 298 -22.71 -6.87 -2.88
N ILE A 299 -23.48 -6.89 -3.98
CA ILE A 299 -23.35 -5.91 -5.06
C ILE A 299 -23.70 -4.50 -4.58
N GLU A 300 -24.75 -4.37 -3.75
CA GLU A 300 -25.09 -3.09 -3.11
C GLU A 300 -23.92 -2.60 -2.23
N HIS A 301 -23.41 -3.46 -1.36
CA HIS A 301 -22.21 -3.15 -0.55
C HIS A 301 -21.01 -2.76 -1.43
N TYR A 302 -20.75 -3.53 -2.48
CA TYR A 302 -19.64 -3.31 -3.41
C TYR A 302 -19.71 -1.93 -4.06
N HIS A 303 -20.91 -1.46 -4.43
CA HIS A 303 -21.09 -0.18 -5.10
C HIS A 303 -21.14 1.01 -4.13
N GLU A 304 -21.81 0.87 -3.00
CA GLU A 304 -22.22 2.00 -2.16
C GLU A 304 -21.45 2.11 -0.85
N GLU A 305 -20.80 1.04 -0.41
CA GLU A 305 -20.23 0.95 0.93
C GLU A 305 -18.75 0.53 0.93
N ARG A 306 -18.29 -0.11 -0.15
CA ARG A 306 -16.92 -0.61 -0.26
C ARG A 306 -15.98 0.39 -0.89
N ASN A 307 -14.87 0.72 -0.21
CA ASN A 307 -13.82 1.55 -0.77
C ASN A 307 -12.97 0.80 -1.80
N HIS A 308 -12.73 1.43 -2.96
CA HIS A 308 -12.02 0.83 -4.09
C HIS A 308 -10.63 1.47 -4.27
N GLN A 309 -9.57 0.72 -4.02
CA GLN A 309 -8.18 1.20 -4.17
C GLN A 309 -7.89 1.73 -5.59
N GLY A 310 -8.44 1.07 -6.62
CA GLY A 310 -8.27 1.48 -8.01
C GLY A 310 -9.08 2.72 -8.42
N LEU A 311 -9.85 3.29 -7.50
CA LEU A 311 -10.62 4.52 -7.64
C LEU A 311 -10.25 5.52 -6.52
N ASP A 312 -8.99 5.57 -6.11
CA ASP A 312 -8.49 6.43 -5.02
C ASP A 312 -9.27 6.27 -3.73
N ASN A 313 -9.62 5.04 -3.38
CA ASN A 313 -10.47 4.67 -2.23
C ASN A 313 -11.85 5.31 -2.22
N ARG A 314 -12.40 5.66 -3.37
CA ARG A 314 -13.77 6.17 -3.46
C ARG A 314 -14.79 5.04 -3.54
N LEU A 315 -16.01 5.35 -3.14
CA LEU A 315 -17.19 4.54 -3.41
C LEU A 315 -17.55 4.64 -4.89
N ILE A 316 -18.04 3.55 -5.49
CA ILE A 316 -18.52 3.56 -6.89
C ILE A 316 -19.76 4.46 -7.02
N ARG A 317 -20.70 4.29 -6.11
CA ARG A 317 -21.89 5.15 -6.00
C ARG A 317 -21.86 5.88 -4.67
N ARG A 318 -21.88 7.20 -4.69
CA ARG A 318 -21.99 8.01 -3.47
C ARG A 318 -23.46 8.26 -3.17
N ASN A 319 -23.93 7.74 -2.08
CA ASN A 319 -25.20 8.18 -1.52
C ASN A 319 -24.95 9.48 -0.74
N ARG A 320 -25.38 10.61 -1.28
CA ARG A 320 -25.17 11.96 -0.69
C ARG A 320 -25.81 12.11 0.69
N SER A 321 -26.87 11.37 0.99
CA SER A 321 -27.61 11.45 2.26
C SER A 321 -26.88 10.80 3.45
N VAL A 322 -25.80 10.04 3.21
CA VAL A 322 -25.12 9.24 4.25
C VAL A 322 -23.76 9.82 4.66
N ILE A 323 -23.35 10.95 4.08
CA ILE A 323 -22.01 11.53 4.35
C ILE A 323 -22.19 12.89 5.03
N SER A 324 -22.48 12.88 6.32
CA SER A 324 -22.38 14.05 7.18
C SER A 324 -20.96 14.23 7.72
N SER A 325 -20.56 15.49 8.05
CA SER A 325 -19.30 15.79 8.75
C SER A 325 -19.40 15.56 10.24
N ASP A 326 -20.62 15.71 10.76
CA ASP A 326 -20.89 15.77 12.19
C ASP A 326 -21.90 14.66 12.55
N GLY A 327 -21.95 14.28 13.81
CA GLY A 327 -22.85 13.24 14.29
C GLY A 327 -22.13 11.96 14.74
N ILE A 328 -22.89 11.03 15.31
CA ILE A 328 -22.40 9.76 15.84
C ILE A 328 -22.04 8.82 14.69
N VAL A 329 -20.99 8.04 14.86
CA VAL A 329 -20.58 7.01 13.88
C VAL A 329 -21.46 5.79 14.01
N HIS A 330 -22.23 5.50 12.97
CA HIS A 330 -23.06 4.30 12.85
C HIS A 330 -22.39 3.23 12.03
N ARG A 331 -22.68 1.96 12.37
CA ARG A 331 -22.23 0.80 11.62
C ARG A 331 -23.41 0.11 10.96
N ARG A 332 -23.49 0.16 9.63
CA ARG A 332 -24.44 -0.64 8.86
C ARG A 332 -23.85 -2.03 8.63
N ARG A 333 -24.61 -3.05 8.98
CA ARG A 333 -24.25 -4.46 8.81
C ARG A 333 -25.06 -5.07 7.67
N ARG A 334 -24.40 -5.88 6.83
CA ARG A 334 -25.07 -6.72 5.83
C ARG A 334 -24.65 -8.17 6.01
N LEU A 335 -25.45 -9.10 5.54
CA LEU A 335 -25.20 -10.55 5.62
C LEU A 335 -24.80 -11.02 7.02
N GLY A 336 -25.62 -10.65 8.03
CA GLY A 336 -25.37 -11.03 9.41
C GLY A 336 -24.13 -10.39 10.06
N GLY A 337 -23.64 -9.27 9.50
CA GLY A 337 -22.45 -8.55 10.02
C GLY A 337 -21.14 -8.92 9.33
N MET A 338 -21.16 -9.77 8.31
CA MET A 338 -19.97 -10.08 7.51
C MET A 338 -19.48 -8.90 6.69
N LEU A 339 -20.39 -8.05 6.23
CA LEU A 339 -20.08 -6.81 5.53
C LEU A 339 -20.45 -5.63 6.42
N ASN A 340 -19.51 -4.70 6.58
CA ASN A 340 -19.67 -3.56 7.46
C ASN A 340 -19.38 -2.26 6.72
N PHE A 341 -20.21 -1.26 6.97
CA PHE A 341 -20.04 0.10 6.49
C PHE A 341 -20.19 1.09 7.65
N TYR A 342 -19.27 2.04 7.72
CA TYR A 342 -19.26 3.06 8.77
C TYR A 342 -19.61 4.41 8.16
N HIS A 343 -20.60 5.08 8.73
CA HIS A 343 -21.11 6.37 8.26
C HIS A 343 -21.57 7.23 9.43
N ARG A 344 -21.75 8.50 9.17
CA ARG A 344 -22.44 9.42 10.09
C ARG A 344 -23.78 9.80 9.46
N GLU A 345 -24.83 9.80 10.24
CA GLU A 345 -26.12 10.35 9.80
C GLU A 345 -26.08 11.86 9.94
N ALA A 346 -26.71 12.56 9.00
CA ALA A 346 -26.97 13.98 9.15
C ALA A 346 -27.97 14.16 10.32
N ALA A 347 -27.63 15.06 11.23
CA ALA A 347 -28.55 15.44 12.31
C ALA A 347 -29.81 16.10 11.76
#